data_266d0c8eda791d0b3e5b90554334fae4
#
_entry.id   266d0c8eda791d0b3e5b90554334fae4
#
_cell.length_a   1.000
_cell.length_b   1.000
_cell.length_c   1.000
_cell.angle_alpha   90.00
_cell.angle_beta   90.00
_cell.angle_gamma   90.00
#
_symmetry.space_group_name_H-M   'P 1'
#
loop_
_entity.id
_entity.type
_entity.pdbx_description
1 polymer ?
#
loop_
_entity_poly.entity_id
_entity_poly.type
_entity_poly.pdbx_seq_one_letter_code
_entity_poly.pdbx_strand_id
1 'polypeptide(L)'
;MTQAPPNPNSPQNNDNAGSARPKKVFIKTFGCQMNEYDSDKMLDVLSDSEGMIKTDRPEDADVILFNTCSVREKAQEKVFHDLGRVRPLKALNPNLVIGVGGCVASQEGGEIVKRAPYVDVVFGPQTLHRLPSLIAERRNTGKAAVDISFPEIEKFDAMPPARTEGASAFVSIMEG
;
A
#
# COMPACT_ATOMS: atom_id res chain seq x y z
N MET A 1 -46.54 30.81 29.83
CA MET A 1 -45.82 30.26 28.64
C MET A 1 -44.59 29.50 29.17
N THR A 2 -44.71 28.19 29.25
CA THR A 2 -43.73 27.29 29.87
C THR A 2 -42.94 26.66 28.75
N GLN A 3 -41.64 27.03 28.61
CA GLN A 3 -40.73 26.39 27.69
C GLN A 3 -40.28 25.05 28.26
N ALA A 4 -40.44 23.98 27.49
CA ALA A 4 -39.94 22.66 27.81
C ALA A 4 -38.39 22.61 27.70
N PRO A 5 -37.69 21.84 28.56
CA PRO A 5 -36.24 21.71 28.50
C PRO A 5 -35.81 20.91 27.27
N PRO A 6 -34.61 21.18 26.71
CA PRO A 6 -34.12 20.48 25.52
C PRO A 6 -33.79 19.02 25.83
N ASN A 7 -34.14 18.14 24.93
CA ASN A 7 -33.90 16.71 24.93
C ASN A 7 -32.40 16.38 24.84
N PRO A 8 -31.80 15.62 25.78
CA PRO A 8 -30.35 15.33 25.77
C PRO A 8 -29.91 14.25 24.76
N ASN A 9 -30.77 13.78 23.86
CA ASN A 9 -30.50 12.67 22.92
C ASN A 9 -30.57 13.07 21.47
N SER A 10 -30.18 14.29 21.13
CA SER A 10 -29.91 14.61 19.74
C SER A 10 -28.54 14.02 19.32
N PRO A 11 -28.46 13.26 18.23
CA PRO A 11 -27.16 12.80 17.73
C PRO A 11 -26.35 14.03 17.34
N GLN A 12 -25.26 14.25 18.06
CA GLN A 12 -24.26 15.22 17.65
C GLN A 12 -23.61 14.67 16.38
N ASN A 13 -24.01 15.22 15.24
CA ASN A 13 -23.25 15.07 14.00
C ASN A 13 -21.89 15.68 14.25
N ASN A 14 -20.90 14.83 14.49
CA ASN A 14 -19.49 15.21 14.40
C ASN A 14 -19.14 15.39 12.92
N ASP A 15 -19.65 16.43 12.30
CA ASP A 15 -19.18 16.94 11.00
C ASP A 15 -17.85 17.67 11.20
N ASN A 16 -16.85 16.95 11.71
CA ASN A 16 -15.46 17.37 11.60
C ASN A 16 -14.80 16.69 10.41
N ALA A 17 -15.49 16.70 9.28
CA ALA A 17 -14.89 16.45 7.97
C ALA A 17 -14.19 17.74 7.54
N GLY A 18 -13.06 18.06 8.17
CA GLY A 18 -12.08 18.93 7.55
C GLY A 18 -11.82 18.36 6.15
N SER A 19 -11.87 19.19 5.12
CA SER A 19 -11.62 18.88 3.72
C SER A 19 -10.19 18.33 3.52
N ALA A 20 -9.93 17.11 4.01
CA ALA A 20 -8.68 16.41 3.79
C ALA A 20 -8.70 15.95 2.32
N ARG A 21 -7.74 16.45 1.53
CA ARG A 21 -7.53 15.95 0.17
C ARG A 21 -7.47 14.41 0.17
N PRO A 22 -7.99 13.75 -0.88
CA PRO A 22 -7.87 12.30 -0.96
C PRO A 22 -6.40 11.89 -0.92
N LYS A 23 -6.08 10.87 -0.14
CA LYS A 23 -4.73 10.29 -0.08
C LYS A 23 -4.37 9.69 -1.43
N LYS A 24 -3.13 9.83 -1.84
CA LYS A 24 -2.63 9.37 -3.14
C LYS A 24 -1.59 8.28 -2.97
N VAL A 25 -1.67 7.26 -3.82
CA VAL A 25 -0.68 6.19 -3.91
C VAL A 25 0.00 6.20 -5.27
N PHE A 26 1.34 6.18 -5.24
CA PHE A 26 2.18 5.95 -6.42
C PHE A 26 2.69 4.51 -6.39
N ILE A 27 2.49 3.76 -7.48
CA ILE A 27 2.94 2.36 -7.58
C ILE A 27 3.89 2.24 -8.78
N LYS A 28 5.12 1.82 -8.51
CA LYS A 28 6.10 1.49 -9.55
C LYS A 28 6.24 -0.01 -9.67
N THR A 29 5.85 -0.52 -10.81
CA THR A 29 5.90 -1.96 -11.12
C THR A 29 7.21 -2.31 -11.84
N PHE A 30 7.87 -3.38 -11.40
CA PHE A 30 9.02 -3.98 -12.06
C PHE A 30 8.65 -5.41 -12.45
N GLY A 31 8.91 -5.81 -13.70
CA GLY A 31 8.82 -7.20 -14.11
C GLY A 31 7.77 -7.50 -15.16
N CYS A 32 6.90 -8.47 -14.90
CA CYS A 32 6.00 -9.10 -15.86
C CYS A 32 4.53 -8.74 -15.63
N GLN A 33 3.63 -9.30 -16.44
CA GLN A 33 2.18 -9.11 -16.32
C GLN A 33 1.62 -9.51 -14.94
N MET A 34 2.20 -10.50 -14.26
CA MET A 34 1.79 -10.88 -12.90
C MET A 34 2.02 -9.71 -11.91
N ASN A 35 3.13 -8.98 -12.06
CA ASN A 35 3.39 -7.82 -11.22
C ASN A 35 2.42 -6.66 -11.52
N GLU A 36 1.95 -6.52 -12.76
CA GLU A 36 0.92 -5.54 -13.10
C GLU A 36 -0.40 -5.88 -12.41
N TYR A 37 -0.82 -7.16 -12.46
CA TYR A 37 -1.98 -7.64 -11.71
C TYR A 37 -1.86 -7.39 -10.20
N ASP A 38 -0.71 -7.70 -9.61
CA ASP A 38 -0.47 -7.45 -8.18
C ASP A 38 -0.54 -5.94 -7.86
N SER A 39 -0.03 -5.09 -8.75
CA SER A 39 -0.09 -3.63 -8.57
C SER A 39 -1.52 -3.09 -8.62
N ASP A 40 -2.36 -3.62 -9.50
CA ASP A 40 -3.78 -3.28 -9.55
C ASP A 40 -4.49 -3.72 -8.26
N LYS A 41 -4.15 -4.91 -7.74
CA LYS A 41 -4.68 -5.39 -6.46
C LYS A 41 -4.22 -4.55 -5.26
N MET A 42 -2.97 -4.07 -5.26
CA MET A 42 -2.48 -3.13 -4.24
C MET A 42 -3.33 -1.85 -4.23
N LEU A 43 -3.63 -1.32 -5.41
CA LEU A 43 -4.47 -0.14 -5.56
C LEU A 43 -5.89 -0.42 -5.07
N ASP A 44 -6.50 -1.54 -5.46
CA ASP A 44 -7.85 -1.93 -5.05
C ASP A 44 -7.96 -2.00 -3.52
N VAL A 45 -7.03 -2.71 -2.86
CA VAL A 45 -7.02 -2.89 -1.42
C VAL A 45 -6.87 -1.55 -0.68
N LEU A 46 -6.00 -0.64 -1.17
CA LEU A 46 -5.81 0.68 -0.57
C LEU A 46 -6.98 1.63 -0.86
N SER A 47 -7.59 1.52 -2.04
CA SER A 47 -8.78 2.29 -2.40
C SER A 47 -9.97 1.92 -1.53
N ASP A 48 -10.19 0.62 -1.32
CA ASP A 48 -11.32 0.13 -0.52
C ASP A 48 -11.15 0.43 0.98
N SER A 49 -9.91 0.36 1.50
CA SER A 49 -9.65 0.53 2.93
C SER A 49 -9.48 1.99 3.37
N GLU A 50 -8.79 2.81 2.57
CA GLU A 50 -8.42 4.19 2.92
C GLU A 50 -8.91 5.23 1.89
N GLY A 51 -9.66 4.83 0.86
CA GLY A 51 -10.12 5.73 -0.21
C GLY A 51 -8.98 6.34 -1.02
N MET A 52 -7.84 5.63 -1.15
CA MET A 52 -6.69 6.13 -1.88
C MET A 52 -6.94 6.15 -3.38
N ILE A 53 -6.42 7.15 -4.05
CA ILE A 53 -6.43 7.28 -5.51
C ILE A 53 -5.02 7.16 -6.07
N LYS A 54 -4.90 6.59 -7.27
CA LYS A 54 -3.62 6.46 -7.96
C LYS A 54 -3.09 7.82 -8.40
N THR A 55 -1.77 8.00 -8.33
CA THR A 55 -1.06 9.13 -8.92
C THR A 55 0.13 8.65 -9.75
N ASP A 56 0.46 9.37 -10.82
CA ASP A 56 1.63 9.10 -11.66
C ASP A 56 2.88 9.86 -11.17
N ARG A 57 2.72 10.70 -10.15
CA ARG A 57 3.78 11.54 -9.61
C ARG A 57 4.12 11.14 -8.18
N PRO A 58 5.33 10.63 -7.92
CA PRO A 58 5.74 10.25 -6.57
C PRO A 58 5.78 11.43 -5.59
N GLU A 59 5.98 12.67 -6.08
CA GLU A 59 6.00 13.89 -5.27
C GLU A 59 4.65 14.22 -4.64
N ASP A 60 3.56 13.78 -5.28
CA ASP A 60 2.18 14.02 -4.83
C ASP A 60 1.65 12.87 -3.96
N ALA A 61 2.41 11.80 -3.79
CA ALA A 61 1.97 10.59 -3.11
C ALA A 61 2.06 10.69 -1.58
N ASP A 62 1.10 10.10 -0.90
CA ASP A 62 1.13 9.83 0.54
C ASP A 62 1.69 8.42 0.83
N VAL A 63 1.61 7.53 -0.17
CA VAL A 63 2.19 6.18 -0.15
C VAL A 63 2.90 5.93 -1.49
N ILE A 64 4.14 5.45 -1.43
CA ILE A 64 4.92 5.02 -2.60
C ILE A 64 5.19 3.53 -2.46
N LEU A 65 4.78 2.75 -3.45
CA LEU A 65 4.98 1.30 -3.48
C LEU A 65 5.87 0.90 -4.66
N PHE A 66 6.81 0.02 -4.39
CA PHE A 66 7.64 -0.66 -5.40
C PHE A 66 7.22 -2.12 -5.45
N ASN A 67 6.57 -2.52 -6.55
CA ASN A 67 6.24 -3.92 -6.80
C ASN A 67 7.38 -4.57 -7.57
N THR A 68 8.05 -5.54 -6.97
CA THR A 68 9.34 -6.06 -7.41
C THR A 68 9.24 -7.47 -7.96
N CYS A 69 10.08 -7.77 -8.96
CA CYS A 69 10.21 -9.09 -9.58
C CYS A 69 11.63 -9.64 -9.40
N SER A 70 11.76 -10.92 -9.10
CA SER A 70 13.05 -11.60 -8.90
C SER A 70 13.62 -12.23 -10.17
N VAL A 71 12.90 -12.22 -11.30
CA VAL A 71 13.27 -12.97 -12.52
C VAL A 71 14.53 -12.42 -13.24
N ARG A 72 14.99 -11.22 -12.89
CA ARG A 72 16.17 -10.61 -13.52
C ARG A 72 17.24 -10.33 -12.48
N GLU A 73 18.48 -10.81 -12.72
CA GLU A 73 19.61 -10.66 -11.80
C GLU A 73 19.91 -9.22 -11.35
N LYS A 74 19.57 -8.22 -12.18
CA LYS A 74 19.73 -6.79 -11.84
C LYS A 74 18.49 -6.12 -11.29
N ALA A 75 17.40 -6.87 -11.06
CA ALA A 75 16.14 -6.28 -10.59
C ALA A 75 16.31 -5.68 -9.18
N GLN A 76 17.05 -6.35 -8.32
CA GLN A 76 17.30 -5.90 -6.96
C GLN A 76 18.07 -4.58 -6.92
N GLU A 77 19.17 -4.46 -7.66
CA GLU A 77 19.95 -3.20 -7.70
C GLU A 77 19.12 -2.02 -8.20
N LYS A 78 18.28 -2.27 -9.22
CA LYS A 78 17.37 -1.26 -9.76
C LYS A 78 16.36 -0.79 -8.71
N VAL A 79 15.82 -1.70 -7.91
CA VAL A 79 14.90 -1.35 -6.81
C VAL A 79 15.60 -0.43 -5.81
N PHE A 80 16.80 -0.75 -5.36
CA PHE A 80 17.55 0.10 -4.42
C PHE A 80 17.95 1.44 -5.02
N HIS A 81 18.29 1.48 -6.31
CA HIS A 81 18.55 2.74 -7.01
C HIS A 81 17.29 3.65 -7.01
N ASP A 82 16.13 3.09 -7.34
CA ASP A 82 14.88 3.84 -7.40
C ASP A 82 14.38 4.23 -5.99
N LEU A 83 14.60 3.37 -4.98
CA LEU A 83 14.38 3.72 -3.57
C LEU A 83 15.21 4.93 -3.16
N GLY A 84 16.48 4.97 -3.57
CA GLY A 84 17.35 6.13 -3.33
C GLY A 84 16.82 7.43 -3.91
N ARG A 85 16.13 7.37 -5.06
CA ARG A 85 15.53 8.55 -5.73
C ARG A 85 14.34 9.12 -4.97
N VAL A 86 13.55 8.29 -4.29
CA VAL A 86 12.39 8.75 -3.51
C VAL A 86 12.73 9.10 -2.06
N ARG A 87 13.93 8.74 -1.59
CA ARG A 87 14.39 9.10 -0.24
C ARG A 87 14.25 10.58 0.11
N PRO A 88 14.61 11.55 -0.77
CA PRO A 88 14.43 12.98 -0.47
C PRO A 88 12.98 13.37 -0.21
N LEU A 89 12.01 12.68 -0.84
CA LEU A 89 10.58 12.95 -0.62
C LEU A 89 10.16 12.61 0.81
N LYS A 90 10.79 11.58 1.41
CA LYS A 90 10.58 11.22 2.81
C LYS A 90 11.06 12.33 3.77
N ALA A 91 12.16 12.99 3.44
CA ALA A 91 12.67 14.13 4.23
C ALA A 91 11.73 15.34 4.14
N LEU A 92 11.10 15.56 2.99
CA LEU A 92 10.13 16.66 2.79
C LEU A 92 8.77 16.34 3.42
N ASN A 93 8.35 15.08 3.43
CA ASN A 93 7.11 14.61 4.03
C ASN A 93 7.37 13.42 4.96
N PRO A 94 7.57 13.64 6.26
CA PRO A 94 7.80 12.55 7.22
C PRO A 94 6.67 11.53 7.33
N ASN A 95 5.44 11.90 6.93
CA ASN A 95 4.27 11.02 6.93
C ASN A 95 4.16 10.16 5.66
N LEU A 96 5.02 10.40 4.66
CA LEU A 96 5.10 9.57 3.47
C LEU A 96 5.46 8.12 3.88
N VAL A 97 4.70 7.15 3.39
CA VAL A 97 4.99 5.73 3.56
C VAL A 97 5.65 5.19 2.30
N ILE A 98 6.82 4.55 2.44
CA ILE A 98 7.53 3.89 1.36
C ILE A 98 7.47 2.38 1.58
N GLY A 99 6.88 1.64 0.65
CA GLY A 99 6.71 0.20 0.73
C GLY A 99 7.40 -0.53 -0.43
N VAL A 100 7.89 -1.74 -0.13
CA VAL A 100 8.45 -2.67 -1.12
C VAL A 100 7.69 -3.98 -1.04
N GLY A 101 7.09 -4.37 -2.15
CA GLY A 101 6.31 -5.60 -2.29
C GLY A 101 6.83 -6.51 -3.39
N GLY A 102 6.32 -7.73 -3.47
CA GLY A 102 6.58 -8.69 -4.52
C GLY A 102 7.71 -9.68 -4.22
N CYS A 103 8.26 -10.31 -5.27
CA CYS A 103 9.17 -11.45 -5.11
C CYS A 103 10.51 -11.09 -4.47
N VAL A 104 11.11 -9.94 -4.79
CA VAL A 104 12.36 -9.50 -4.13
C VAL A 104 12.10 -9.21 -2.65
N ALA A 105 10.95 -8.60 -2.34
CA ALA A 105 10.56 -8.36 -0.95
C ALA A 105 10.43 -9.66 -0.15
N SER A 106 9.85 -10.70 -0.74
CA SER A 106 9.77 -12.03 -0.10
C SER A 106 11.12 -12.68 0.14
N GLN A 107 12.08 -12.49 -0.77
CA GLN A 107 13.42 -13.08 -0.66
C GLN A 107 14.30 -12.33 0.34
N GLU A 108 14.29 -11.01 0.30
CA GLU A 108 15.18 -10.16 1.09
C GLU A 108 14.59 -9.77 2.45
N GLY A 109 13.27 -9.68 2.55
CA GLY A 109 12.58 -9.40 3.81
C GLY A 109 13.16 -8.21 4.59
N GLY A 110 13.58 -8.47 5.82
CA GLY A 110 14.16 -7.46 6.70
C GLY A 110 15.50 -6.87 6.23
N GLU A 111 16.23 -7.51 5.32
CA GLU A 111 17.48 -6.97 4.76
C GLU A 111 17.22 -5.69 3.94
N ILE A 112 16.04 -5.57 3.31
CA ILE A 112 15.63 -4.34 2.63
C ILE A 112 15.63 -3.17 3.61
N VAL A 113 15.04 -3.35 4.79
CA VAL A 113 14.95 -2.30 5.82
C VAL A 113 16.32 -1.96 6.38
N LYS A 114 17.20 -2.96 6.56
CA LYS A 114 18.58 -2.72 7.02
C LYS A 114 19.37 -1.88 6.01
N ARG A 115 19.25 -2.20 4.74
CA ARG A 115 19.94 -1.51 3.64
C ARG A 115 19.32 -0.14 3.31
N ALA A 116 18.00 -0.01 3.45
CA ALA A 116 17.22 1.19 3.20
C ALA A 116 16.31 1.52 4.40
N PRO A 117 16.83 2.12 5.49
CA PRO A 117 16.09 2.36 6.74
C PRO A 117 14.88 3.30 6.59
N TYR A 118 14.76 3.98 5.46
CA TYR A 118 13.63 4.84 5.11
C TYR A 118 12.46 4.07 4.48
N VAL A 119 12.60 2.76 4.24
CA VAL A 119 11.50 1.88 3.85
C VAL A 119 10.65 1.57 5.08
N ASP A 120 9.37 1.74 4.96
CA ASP A 120 8.40 1.64 6.06
C ASP A 120 7.67 0.30 6.08
N VAL A 121 7.41 -0.29 4.90
CA VAL A 121 6.63 -1.52 4.76
C VAL A 121 7.32 -2.46 3.77
N VAL A 122 7.46 -3.74 4.15
CA VAL A 122 7.94 -4.82 3.27
C VAL A 122 6.96 -5.97 3.32
N PHE A 123 6.47 -6.40 2.16
CA PHE A 123 5.45 -7.45 2.08
C PHE A 123 5.66 -8.36 0.87
N GLY A 124 5.29 -9.64 1.05
CA GLY A 124 5.29 -10.61 -0.04
C GLY A 124 4.02 -10.50 -0.92
N PRO A 125 4.00 -11.16 -2.10
CA PRO A 125 2.79 -11.23 -2.92
C PRO A 125 1.64 -11.95 -2.19
N GLN A 126 1.94 -12.83 -1.26
CA GLN A 126 0.93 -13.57 -0.49
C GLN A 126 0.29 -12.74 0.64
N THR A 127 0.96 -11.68 1.09
CA THR A 127 0.48 -10.80 2.17
C THR A 127 0.00 -9.43 1.68
N LEU A 128 -0.17 -9.27 0.37
CA LEU A 128 -0.62 -8.05 -0.27
C LEU A 128 -1.95 -7.53 0.31
N HIS A 129 -2.89 -8.41 0.62
CA HIS A 129 -4.19 -8.09 1.23
C HIS A 129 -4.05 -7.44 2.62
N ARG A 130 -2.94 -7.63 3.31
CA ARG A 130 -2.63 -7.03 4.62
C ARG A 130 -1.97 -5.65 4.53
N LEU A 131 -1.73 -5.15 3.33
CA LEU A 131 -1.04 -3.88 3.11
C LEU A 131 -1.62 -2.69 3.90
N PRO A 132 -2.95 -2.49 3.99
CA PRO A 132 -3.51 -1.42 4.84
C PRO A 132 -3.16 -1.57 6.30
N SER A 133 -3.20 -2.80 6.84
CA SER A 133 -2.83 -3.10 8.23
C SER A 133 -1.36 -2.82 8.51
N LEU A 134 -0.47 -3.16 7.57
CA LEU A 134 0.97 -2.89 7.68
C LEU A 134 1.27 -1.39 7.65
N ILE A 135 0.57 -0.63 6.81
CA ILE A 135 0.67 0.84 6.78
C ILE A 135 0.18 1.44 8.10
N ALA A 136 -0.94 0.95 8.65
CA ALA A 136 -1.47 1.40 9.92
C ALA A 136 -0.51 1.05 11.09
N GLU A 137 0.05 -0.16 11.11
CA GLU A 137 1.07 -0.56 12.08
C GLU A 137 2.29 0.36 12.04
N ARG A 138 2.81 0.66 10.83
CA ARG A 138 3.92 1.59 10.67
C ARG A 138 3.59 2.98 11.22
N ARG A 139 2.40 3.51 10.93
CA ARG A 139 1.96 4.82 11.42
C ARG A 139 1.84 4.86 12.95
N ASN A 140 1.37 3.76 13.55
CA ASN A 140 1.15 3.66 14.99
C ASN A 140 2.44 3.42 15.78
N THR A 141 3.35 2.57 15.27
CA THR A 141 4.55 2.15 15.99
C THR A 141 5.78 2.99 15.66
N GLY A 142 5.78 3.68 14.53
CA GLY A 142 6.96 4.37 14.01
C GLY A 142 8.07 3.43 13.50
N LYS A 143 7.86 2.11 13.54
CA LYS A 143 8.82 1.09 13.10
C LYS A 143 8.42 0.52 11.75
N ALA A 144 9.39 0.03 10.98
CA ALA A 144 9.10 -0.67 9.74
C ALA A 144 8.28 -1.95 10.00
N ALA A 145 7.22 -2.15 9.22
CA ALA A 145 6.39 -3.34 9.26
C ALA A 145 6.84 -4.30 8.14
N VAL A 146 7.18 -5.54 8.49
CA VAL A 146 7.65 -6.56 7.55
C VAL A 146 6.77 -7.79 7.67
N ASP A 147 6.05 -8.15 6.60
CA ASP A 147 5.27 -9.38 6.52
C ASP A 147 5.52 -10.11 5.19
N ILE A 148 6.40 -11.10 5.26
CA ILE A 148 6.72 -12.00 4.15
C ILE A 148 6.23 -13.42 4.43
N SER A 149 5.29 -13.58 5.35
CA SER A 149 4.69 -14.87 5.67
C SER A 149 3.94 -15.47 4.49
N PHE A 150 3.70 -16.77 4.54
CA PHE A 150 3.01 -17.54 3.50
C PHE A 150 1.69 -18.08 4.08
N PRO A 151 0.63 -17.27 4.22
CA PRO A 151 -0.65 -17.76 4.70
C PRO A 151 -1.30 -18.62 3.61
N GLU A 152 -1.65 -19.88 3.95
CA GLU A 152 -2.12 -20.85 2.97
C GLU A 152 -3.48 -20.51 2.32
N ILE A 153 -4.35 -19.72 2.95
CA ILE A 153 -5.74 -19.52 2.48
C ILE A 153 -6.23 -18.06 2.48
N GLU A 154 -5.66 -17.17 3.29
CA GLU A 154 -6.23 -15.82 3.53
C GLU A 154 -6.30 -14.90 2.30
N LYS A 155 -5.43 -15.08 1.31
CA LYS A 155 -5.27 -14.14 0.20
C LYS A 155 -6.53 -14.00 -0.66
N PHE A 156 -7.19 -15.12 -0.96
CA PHE A 156 -8.34 -15.13 -1.87
C PHE A 156 -9.62 -14.62 -1.21
N ASP A 157 -9.80 -14.90 0.08
CA ASP A 157 -11.00 -14.51 0.83
C ASP A 157 -11.00 -13.01 1.21
N ALA A 158 -9.82 -12.41 1.32
CA ALA A 158 -9.65 -11.02 1.75
C ALA A 158 -9.41 -10.01 0.60
N MET A 159 -9.41 -10.49 -0.66
CA MET A 159 -9.21 -9.61 -1.81
C MET A 159 -10.54 -9.07 -2.36
N PRO A 160 -10.61 -7.75 -2.65
CA PRO A 160 -11.76 -7.19 -3.35
C PRO A 160 -11.90 -7.82 -4.76
N PRO A 161 -13.13 -7.85 -5.31
CA PRO A 161 -13.37 -8.36 -6.65
C PRO A 161 -12.56 -7.58 -7.69
N ALA A 162 -12.15 -8.28 -8.77
CA ALA A 162 -11.38 -7.66 -9.84
C ALA A 162 -12.17 -6.52 -10.49
N ARG A 163 -11.54 -5.36 -10.61
CA ARG A 163 -12.08 -4.24 -11.41
C ARG A 163 -11.68 -4.44 -12.86
N THR A 164 -12.62 -4.22 -13.77
CA THR A 164 -12.36 -4.20 -15.20
C THR A 164 -12.23 -2.76 -15.66
N GLU A 165 -11.01 -2.32 -15.93
CA GLU A 165 -10.77 -1.07 -16.64
C GLU A 165 -10.48 -1.39 -18.11
N GLY A 166 -11.48 -1.19 -19.00
CA GLY A 166 -11.35 -1.45 -20.43
C GLY A 166 -11.83 -2.83 -20.89
N ALA A 167 -11.33 -3.28 -22.05
CA ALA A 167 -11.77 -4.51 -22.72
C ALA A 167 -11.12 -5.80 -22.18
N SER A 168 -10.20 -5.72 -21.22
CA SER A 168 -9.44 -6.87 -20.70
C SER A 168 -9.38 -6.82 -19.18
N ALA A 169 -9.50 -7.99 -18.55
CA ALA A 169 -9.26 -8.18 -17.13
C ALA A 169 -8.31 -9.36 -16.91
N PHE A 170 -7.39 -9.23 -15.97
CA PHE A 170 -6.56 -10.34 -15.53
C PHE A 170 -7.28 -11.11 -14.41
N VAL A 171 -7.35 -12.41 -14.56
CA VAL A 171 -7.89 -13.32 -13.55
C VAL A 171 -6.81 -14.33 -13.19
N SER A 172 -6.41 -14.37 -11.92
CA SER A 172 -5.53 -15.41 -11.41
C SER A 172 -6.33 -16.69 -11.23
N ILE A 173 -5.94 -17.76 -11.94
CA ILE A 173 -6.59 -19.07 -11.86
C ILE A 173 -5.78 -20.10 -11.07
N MET A 174 -4.50 -19.82 -10.84
CA MET A 174 -3.61 -20.68 -10.06
C MET A 174 -2.37 -19.89 -9.63
N GLU A 175 -1.95 -20.13 -8.39
CA GLU A 175 -0.64 -19.70 -7.89
C GLU A 175 0.17 -20.96 -7.54
N GLY A 176 1.34 -21.11 -8.12
CA GLY A 176 2.28 -22.20 -7.87
C GLY A 176 3.31 -21.86 -6.82
#